data_ffac69911cc0b06e14061d3d026b91ed
#
_entry.id   ffac69911cc0b06e14061d3d026b91ed
#
_cell.length_a   1.000
_cell.length_b   1.000
_cell.length_c   1.000
_cell.angle_alpha   90.00
_cell.angle_beta   90.00
_cell.angle_gamma   90.00
#
_symmetry.space_group_name_H-M   'P 1'
#
loop_
_entity.id
_entity.type
_entity.pdbx_description
1 polymer ?
#
loop_
_entity_poly.entity_id
_entity_poly.type
_entity_poly.pdbx_seq_one_letter_code
_entity_poly.pdbx_strand_id
1 'polypeptide(L)'
;MLRNRIHALLDRQRGLELPQCSDIFGVRGLGFLRRLELPEPDATLLREQLALHDLIAQQMKAQEKRIAAEFAQEAMHEHLLSVPGIGPTLAAVIACEVNEIGRFANAEKLCAYAGVVPTTRGSGGKIVHGGLLYFCNKWLRWALVEASWVAIGCSPYFGTLYKQHRARGKKANTAVLIVARRMCRIIWQLLHEKRDFEKRALSPRLNFPGCSVVRLTAVKATNH
;
A
#
# COMPACT_ATOMS: atom_id res chain seq x y z
N MET A 1 -8.95 13.39 11.88
CA MET A 1 -9.49 14.49 12.68
C MET A 1 -8.53 14.96 13.79
N LEU A 2 -8.04 14.09 14.71
CA LEU A 2 -7.15 14.46 15.83
C LEU A 2 -5.86 15.16 15.38
N ARG A 3 -5.12 14.57 14.43
CA ARG A 3 -3.89 15.17 13.87
C ARG A 3 -4.13 16.58 13.29
N ASN A 4 -5.26 16.78 12.60
CA ASN A 4 -5.60 18.09 12.05
C ASN A 4 -5.87 19.14 13.14
N ARG A 5 -6.42 18.72 14.30
CA ARG A 5 -6.61 19.64 15.45
C ARG A 5 -5.27 20.09 16.03
N ILE A 6 -4.31 19.17 16.15
CA ILE A 6 -2.96 19.51 16.61
C ILE A 6 -2.28 20.45 15.59
N HIS A 7 -2.35 20.17 14.28
CA HIS A 7 -1.84 21.10 13.27
C HIS A 7 -2.47 22.49 13.40
N ALA A 8 -3.80 22.58 13.54
CA ALA A 8 -4.49 23.87 13.72
C ALA A 8 -4.09 24.60 15.00
N LEU A 9 -3.70 23.88 16.06
CA LEU A 9 -3.11 24.50 17.27
C LEU A 9 -1.74 25.09 16.98
N LEU A 10 -0.89 24.37 16.28
CA LEU A 10 0.46 24.81 15.92
C LEU A 10 0.44 26.00 14.97
N ASP A 11 -0.44 25.97 13.97
CA ASP A 11 -0.60 27.04 12.97
C ASP A 11 -1.03 28.38 13.57
N ARG A 12 -1.68 28.35 14.73
CA ARG A 12 -2.06 29.57 15.48
C ARG A 12 -0.88 30.22 16.18
N GLN A 13 0.19 29.50 16.45
CA GLN A 13 1.36 30.01 17.17
C GLN A 13 2.28 30.78 16.22
N ARG A 14 2.24 32.11 16.30
CA ARG A 14 3.10 32.98 15.48
C ARG A 14 4.58 32.80 15.87
N GLY A 15 5.45 32.55 14.92
CA GLY A 15 6.88 32.42 15.14
C GLY A 15 7.33 31.07 15.71
N LEU A 16 6.45 30.06 15.76
CA LEU A 16 6.83 28.72 16.17
C LEU A 16 7.66 28.04 15.05
N GLU A 17 8.90 27.73 15.35
CA GLU A 17 9.74 26.92 14.47
C GLU A 17 9.46 25.43 14.65
N LEU A 18 8.95 24.79 13.62
CA LEU A 18 8.71 23.35 13.62
C LEU A 18 9.99 22.58 13.28
N PRO A 19 10.20 21.40 13.87
CA PRO A 19 11.37 20.57 13.56
C PRO A 19 11.33 20.10 12.11
N GLN A 20 12.48 20.04 11.46
CA GLN A 20 12.62 19.47 10.13
C GLN A 20 12.45 17.96 10.21
N CYS A 21 11.23 17.48 10.05
CA CYS A 21 10.87 16.06 10.02
C CYS A 21 9.79 15.81 8.95
N SER A 22 9.78 14.63 8.39
CA SER A 22 8.80 14.23 7.36
C SER A 22 7.38 14.08 7.92
N ASP A 23 7.26 13.76 9.21
CA ASP A 23 5.98 13.61 9.93
C ASP A 23 6.15 14.11 11.37
N ILE A 24 5.36 15.12 11.74
CA ILE A 24 5.33 15.70 13.09
C ILE A 24 4.79 14.69 14.13
N PHE A 25 4.07 13.65 13.70
CA PHE A 25 3.58 12.56 14.54
C PHE A 25 4.51 11.33 14.55
N GLY A 26 5.67 11.42 13.89
CA GLY A 26 6.75 10.46 14.05
C GLY A 26 7.50 10.64 15.38
N VAL A 27 8.44 9.76 15.68
CA VAL A 27 9.18 9.74 16.97
C VAL A 27 9.80 11.10 17.31
N ARG A 28 10.46 11.75 16.33
CA ARG A 28 11.08 13.07 16.52
C ARG A 28 10.05 14.17 16.76
N GLY A 29 9.00 14.20 15.95
CA GLY A 29 7.96 15.21 16.03
C GLY A 29 7.14 15.09 17.32
N LEU A 30 6.73 13.88 17.72
CA LEU A 30 6.05 13.66 19.01
C LEU A 30 6.94 14.04 20.19
N GLY A 31 8.25 13.77 20.12
CA GLY A 31 9.21 14.20 21.13
C GLY A 31 9.30 15.73 21.24
N PHE A 32 9.19 16.45 20.13
CA PHE A 32 9.09 17.92 20.11
C PHE A 32 7.75 18.39 20.69
N LEU A 33 6.62 17.85 20.22
CA LEU A 33 5.28 18.25 20.68
C LEU A 33 5.07 18.09 22.18
N ARG A 34 5.65 17.04 22.78
CA ARG A 34 5.57 16.79 24.23
C ARG A 34 6.38 17.78 25.08
N ARG A 35 7.40 18.41 24.50
CA ARG A 35 8.24 19.40 25.17
C ARG A 35 7.86 20.84 24.82
N LEU A 36 6.92 21.01 23.92
CA LEU A 36 6.51 22.31 23.45
C LEU A 36 5.71 23.03 24.53
N GLU A 37 6.20 24.19 24.93
CA GLU A 37 5.51 25.09 25.84
C GLU A 37 4.68 26.08 25.04
N LEU A 38 3.38 26.12 25.28
CA LEU A 38 2.43 27.03 24.68
C LEU A 38 1.74 27.85 25.76
N PRO A 39 1.22 29.04 25.44
CA PRO A 39 0.37 29.79 26.35
C PRO A 39 -0.96 29.05 26.58
N GLU A 40 -1.55 29.23 27.76
CA GLU A 40 -2.91 28.73 28.02
C GLU A 40 -3.93 29.54 27.19
N PRO A 41 -5.00 28.92 26.69
CA PRO A 41 -5.43 27.51 26.91
C PRO A 41 -4.83 26.49 25.95
N ASP A 42 -3.98 26.89 25.00
CA ASP A 42 -3.46 26.02 23.92
C ASP A 42 -2.54 24.92 24.48
N ALA A 43 -1.80 25.19 25.58
CA ALA A 43 -0.98 24.21 26.27
C ALA A 43 -1.81 23.04 26.82
N THR A 44 -2.93 23.32 27.45
CA THR A 44 -3.85 22.31 27.98
C THR A 44 -4.48 21.51 26.83
N LEU A 45 -4.96 22.18 25.77
CA LEU A 45 -5.52 21.52 24.60
C LEU A 45 -4.51 20.60 23.90
N LEU A 46 -3.25 21.03 23.77
CA LEU A 46 -2.21 20.20 23.17
C LEU A 46 -1.96 18.92 24.00
N ARG A 47 -1.83 19.05 25.31
CA ARG A 47 -1.64 17.91 26.23
C ARG A 47 -2.78 16.90 26.12
N GLU A 48 -4.03 17.36 26.11
CA GLU A 48 -5.21 16.50 25.98
C GLU A 48 -5.26 15.79 24.63
N GLN A 49 -4.94 16.51 23.53
CA GLN A 49 -4.91 15.91 22.20
C GLN A 49 -3.78 14.86 22.07
N LEU A 50 -2.61 15.11 22.68
CA LEU A 50 -1.51 14.14 22.70
C LEU A 50 -1.85 12.91 23.54
N ALA A 51 -2.49 13.07 24.71
CA ALA A 51 -2.94 11.95 25.53
C ALA A 51 -3.96 11.07 24.77
N LEU A 52 -4.90 11.68 24.07
CA LEU A 52 -5.85 10.96 23.22
C LEU A 52 -5.15 10.27 22.05
N HIS A 53 -4.16 10.91 21.42
CA HIS A 53 -3.35 10.30 20.35
C HIS A 53 -2.63 9.05 20.86
N ASP A 54 -2.00 9.12 22.02
CA ASP A 54 -1.25 7.99 22.62
C ASP A 54 -2.19 6.84 22.98
N LEU A 55 -3.37 7.15 23.54
CA LEU A 55 -4.39 6.13 23.83
C LEU A 55 -4.84 5.39 22.55
N ILE A 56 -5.15 6.14 21.49
CA ILE A 56 -5.56 5.55 20.21
C ILE A 56 -4.43 4.70 19.63
N ALA A 57 -3.18 5.18 19.66
CA ALA A 57 -2.02 4.45 19.16
C ALA A 57 -1.80 3.14 19.94
N GLN A 58 -1.99 3.16 21.26
CA GLN A 58 -1.92 1.96 22.11
C GLN A 58 -3.02 0.95 21.76
N GLN A 59 -4.25 1.41 21.59
CA GLN A 59 -5.38 0.55 21.22
C GLN A 59 -5.19 -0.06 19.82
N MET A 60 -4.74 0.72 18.84
CA MET A 60 -4.42 0.22 17.51
C MET A 60 -3.37 -0.89 17.57
N LYS A 61 -2.26 -0.66 18.30
CA LYS A 61 -1.20 -1.67 18.47
C LYS A 61 -1.69 -2.94 19.16
N ALA A 62 -2.61 -2.82 20.12
CA ALA A 62 -3.22 -3.97 20.78
C ALA A 62 -4.08 -4.78 19.80
N GLN A 63 -4.88 -4.12 18.97
CA GLN A 63 -5.69 -4.78 17.94
C GLN A 63 -4.84 -5.43 16.85
N GLU A 64 -3.77 -4.78 16.40
CA GLU A 64 -2.82 -5.35 15.44
C GLU A 64 -2.19 -6.66 15.97
N LYS A 65 -1.82 -6.68 17.26
CA LYS A 65 -1.32 -7.92 17.89
C LYS A 65 -2.37 -9.03 17.92
N ARG A 66 -3.63 -8.70 18.24
CA ARG A 66 -4.74 -9.67 18.24
C ARG A 66 -4.99 -10.22 16.84
N ILE A 67 -5.04 -9.35 15.83
CA ILE A 67 -5.18 -9.77 14.43
C ILE A 67 -4.03 -10.70 14.03
N ALA A 68 -2.79 -10.32 14.33
CA ALA A 68 -1.62 -11.15 14.01
C ALA A 68 -1.66 -12.52 14.70
N ALA A 69 -2.12 -12.59 15.95
CA ALA A 69 -2.25 -13.85 16.69
C ALA A 69 -3.36 -14.75 16.11
N GLU A 70 -4.50 -14.18 15.76
CA GLU A 70 -5.65 -14.89 15.20
C GLU A 70 -5.32 -15.51 13.82
N PHE A 71 -4.62 -14.76 12.98
CA PHE A 71 -4.26 -15.20 11.64
C PHE A 71 -2.91 -15.92 11.53
N ALA A 72 -2.16 -16.04 12.64
CA ALA A 72 -0.82 -16.65 12.64
C ALA A 72 -0.78 -18.11 12.16
N GLN A 73 -1.88 -18.85 12.28
CA GLN A 73 -1.97 -20.25 11.90
C GLN A 73 -2.48 -20.47 10.47
N GLU A 74 -2.86 -19.42 9.77
CA GLU A 74 -3.34 -19.54 8.39
C GLU A 74 -2.19 -19.52 7.39
N ALA A 75 -1.98 -20.62 6.66
CA ALA A 75 -0.94 -20.73 5.64
C ALA A 75 -1.00 -19.60 4.59
N MET A 76 -2.20 -19.12 4.26
CA MET A 76 -2.41 -17.98 3.36
C MET A 76 -1.79 -16.69 3.92
N HIS A 77 -1.85 -16.49 5.24
CA HIS A 77 -1.34 -15.30 5.91
C HIS A 77 0.19 -15.19 5.79
N GLU A 78 0.92 -16.29 5.99
CA GLU A 78 2.38 -16.31 5.85
C GLU A 78 2.83 -15.94 4.42
N HIS A 79 2.19 -16.52 3.41
CA HIS A 79 2.49 -16.19 2.02
C HIS A 79 2.20 -14.71 1.70
N LEU A 80 1.13 -14.14 2.24
CA LEU A 80 0.81 -12.72 2.07
C LEU A 80 1.83 -11.81 2.74
N LEU A 81 2.33 -12.15 3.93
CA LEU A 81 3.36 -11.38 4.63
C LEU A 81 4.69 -11.36 3.89
N SER A 82 4.97 -12.35 3.05
CA SER A 82 6.17 -12.38 2.21
C SER A 82 6.20 -11.27 1.15
N VAL A 83 5.01 -10.74 0.78
CA VAL A 83 4.88 -9.71 -0.27
C VAL A 83 5.26 -8.34 0.29
N PRO A 84 6.23 -7.63 -0.33
CA PRO A 84 6.63 -6.31 0.12
C PRO A 84 5.44 -5.33 0.19
N GLY A 85 5.30 -4.66 1.32
CA GLY A 85 4.23 -3.70 1.57
C GLY A 85 2.97 -4.27 2.19
N ILE A 86 2.88 -5.59 2.36
CA ILE A 86 1.77 -6.24 3.07
C ILE A 86 2.22 -6.52 4.51
N GLY A 87 1.63 -5.80 5.46
CA GLY A 87 1.77 -6.07 6.89
C GLY A 87 0.64 -6.95 7.43
N PRO A 88 0.69 -7.34 8.73
CA PRO A 88 -0.29 -8.27 9.33
C PRO A 88 -1.75 -7.86 9.13
N THR A 89 -2.07 -6.60 9.32
CA THR A 89 -3.43 -6.08 9.16
C THR A 89 -3.92 -6.20 7.71
N LEU A 90 -3.08 -5.82 6.72
CA LEU A 90 -3.45 -5.92 5.32
C LEU A 90 -3.51 -7.38 4.85
N ALA A 91 -2.63 -8.24 5.37
CA ALA A 91 -2.67 -9.68 5.12
C ALA A 91 -3.99 -10.28 5.61
N ALA A 92 -4.43 -9.94 6.82
CA ALA A 92 -5.70 -10.38 7.38
C ALA A 92 -6.90 -9.91 6.53
N VAL A 93 -6.92 -8.63 6.13
CA VAL A 93 -7.98 -8.11 5.25
C VAL A 93 -8.01 -8.84 3.92
N ILE A 94 -6.85 -9.04 3.29
CA ILE A 94 -6.75 -9.75 2.00
C ILE A 94 -7.19 -11.21 2.17
N ALA A 95 -6.77 -11.89 3.22
CA ALA A 95 -7.15 -13.27 3.50
C ALA A 95 -8.67 -13.41 3.70
N CYS A 96 -9.28 -12.55 4.51
CA CYS A 96 -10.73 -12.54 4.74
C CYS A 96 -11.52 -12.28 3.43
N GLU A 97 -11.07 -11.34 2.62
CA GLU A 97 -11.79 -10.95 1.39
C GLU A 97 -11.57 -11.93 0.23
N VAL A 98 -10.40 -12.57 0.18
CA VAL A 98 -10.10 -13.63 -0.79
C VAL A 98 -10.74 -14.95 -0.36
N ASN A 99 -10.74 -15.24 0.94
CA ASN A 99 -11.20 -16.49 1.56
C ASN A 99 -10.50 -17.71 0.94
N GLU A 100 -11.05 -18.28 -0.12
CA GLU A 100 -10.49 -19.41 -0.85
C GLU A 100 -10.01 -18.98 -2.23
N ILE A 101 -8.70 -19.17 -2.50
CA ILE A 101 -8.12 -18.74 -3.78
C ILE A 101 -8.65 -19.54 -4.97
N GLY A 102 -9.05 -20.78 -4.74
CA GLY A 102 -9.61 -21.68 -5.77
C GLY A 102 -10.88 -21.18 -6.43
N ARG A 103 -11.63 -20.26 -5.77
CA ARG A 103 -12.83 -19.64 -6.38
C ARG A 103 -12.51 -18.72 -7.56
N PHE A 104 -11.25 -18.29 -7.69
CA PHE A 104 -10.82 -17.45 -8.80
C PHE A 104 -10.06 -18.27 -9.83
N ALA A 105 -10.67 -18.57 -10.96
CA ALA A 105 -10.10 -19.40 -12.04
C ALA A 105 -8.74 -18.86 -12.56
N ASN A 106 -8.47 -17.57 -12.42
CA ASN A 106 -7.21 -16.93 -12.79
C ASN A 106 -7.03 -15.59 -12.09
N ALA A 107 -5.82 -15.06 -12.18
CA ALA A 107 -5.46 -13.78 -11.57
C ALA A 107 -6.32 -12.59 -12.05
N GLU A 108 -6.79 -12.61 -13.30
CA GLU A 108 -7.63 -11.54 -13.84
C GLU A 108 -9.01 -11.50 -13.17
N LYS A 109 -9.56 -12.66 -12.79
CA LYS A 109 -10.82 -12.73 -12.04
C LYS A 109 -10.67 -12.13 -10.64
N LEU A 110 -9.55 -12.40 -9.96
CA LEU A 110 -9.24 -11.76 -8.68
C LEU A 110 -9.05 -10.23 -8.85
N CYS A 111 -8.33 -9.79 -9.89
CA CYS A 111 -8.15 -8.38 -10.21
C CYS A 111 -9.49 -7.68 -10.51
N ALA A 112 -10.39 -8.34 -11.20
CA ALA A 112 -11.73 -7.82 -11.48
C ALA A 112 -12.57 -7.72 -10.21
N TYR A 113 -12.54 -8.76 -9.36
CA TYR A 113 -13.21 -8.77 -8.05
C TYR A 113 -12.70 -7.64 -7.14
N ALA A 114 -11.39 -7.44 -7.08
CA ALA A 114 -10.76 -6.32 -6.37
C ALA A 114 -11.01 -4.96 -7.05
N GLY A 115 -11.48 -4.95 -8.30
CA GLY A 115 -11.74 -3.73 -9.07
C GLY A 115 -10.49 -2.92 -9.39
N VAL A 116 -9.32 -3.55 -9.46
CA VAL A 116 -8.07 -2.91 -9.89
C VAL A 116 -7.84 -2.98 -11.40
N VAL A 117 -8.86 -3.34 -12.17
CA VAL A 117 -8.88 -3.32 -13.63
C VAL A 117 -9.69 -2.13 -14.15
N PRO A 118 -9.27 -1.52 -15.27
CA PRO A 118 -10.08 -0.49 -15.92
C PRO A 118 -11.35 -1.12 -16.53
N THR A 119 -12.45 -0.37 -16.53
CA THR A 119 -13.62 -0.75 -17.30
C THR A 119 -13.29 -0.66 -18.79
N THR A 120 -13.60 -1.70 -19.53
CA THR A 120 -13.51 -1.68 -21.00
C THR A 120 -14.93 -1.69 -21.54
N ARG A 121 -15.26 -0.67 -22.35
CA ARG A 121 -16.50 -0.63 -23.11
C ARG A 121 -16.14 -0.79 -24.58
N GLY A 122 -16.63 -1.87 -25.19
CA GLY A 122 -16.48 -2.11 -26.62
C GLY A 122 -17.83 -1.87 -27.29
N SER A 123 -17.87 -0.99 -28.30
CA SER A 123 -18.99 -0.81 -29.18
C SER A 123 -18.46 -0.54 -30.59
N GLY A 124 -18.97 -1.27 -31.59
CA GLY A 124 -18.63 -1.03 -33.01
C GLY A 124 -17.13 -1.17 -33.32
N GLY A 125 -16.41 -2.11 -32.72
CA GLY A 125 -14.97 -2.34 -32.96
C GLY A 125 -14.02 -1.36 -32.25
N LYS A 126 -14.53 -0.36 -31.52
CA LYS A 126 -13.72 0.57 -30.72
C LYS A 126 -13.75 0.16 -29.25
N ILE A 127 -12.56 -0.07 -28.67
CA ILE A 127 -12.40 -0.36 -27.24
C ILE A 127 -12.05 0.96 -26.53
N VAL A 128 -12.96 1.42 -25.66
CA VAL A 128 -12.73 2.60 -24.81
C VAL A 128 -12.41 2.11 -23.40
N HIS A 129 -11.25 2.49 -22.89
CA HIS A 129 -10.88 2.24 -21.51
C HIS A 129 -11.49 3.33 -20.62
N GLY A 130 -12.41 2.94 -19.74
CA GLY A 130 -13.08 3.83 -18.79
C GLY A 130 -12.35 3.88 -17.43
N GLY A 131 -13.04 4.44 -16.42
CA GLY A 131 -12.59 4.42 -15.03
C GLY A 131 -12.54 3.01 -14.42
N LEU A 132 -12.28 2.94 -13.12
CA LEU A 132 -12.32 1.67 -12.39
C LEU A 132 -13.75 1.13 -12.28
N LEU A 133 -13.87 -0.19 -12.16
CA LEU A 133 -15.16 -0.84 -11.89
C LEU A 133 -15.75 -0.29 -10.58
N TYR A 134 -17.00 0.17 -10.65
CA TYR A 134 -17.74 0.65 -9.48
C TYR A 134 -18.14 -0.52 -8.56
N PHE A 135 -18.66 -1.60 -9.18
CA PHE A 135 -19.04 -2.83 -8.48
C PHE A 135 -17.81 -3.72 -8.28
N CYS A 136 -17.24 -3.67 -7.08
CA CYS A 136 -16.08 -4.43 -6.71
C CYS A 136 -15.98 -4.57 -5.20
N ASN A 137 -15.11 -5.43 -4.73
CA ASN A 137 -14.76 -5.49 -3.32
C ASN A 137 -13.90 -4.28 -2.94
N LYS A 138 -14.51 -3.34 -2.19
CA LYS A 138 -13.88 -2.08 -1.81
C LYS A 138 -12.76 -2.28 -0.78
N TRP A 139 -12.89 -3.25 0.12
CA TRP A 139 -11.90 -3.57 1.14
C TRP A 139 -10.65 -4.18 0.53
N LEU A 140 -10.82 -5.13 -0.39
CA LEU A 140 -9.69 -5.72 -1.11
C LEU A 140 -8.98 -4.68 -1.98
N ARG A 141 -9.74 -3.81 -2.67
CA ARG A 141 -9.15 -2.69 -3.44
C ARG A 141 -8.32 -1.78 -2.54
N TRP A 142 -8.90 -1.36 -1.40
CA TRP A 142 -8.22 -0.50 -0.45
C TRP A 142 -6.93 -1.15 0.05
N ALA A 143 -6.98 -2.40 0.51
CA ALA A 143 -5.81 -3.11 1.01
C ALA A 143 -4.69 -3.22 -0.05
N LEU A 144 -5.03 -3.52 -1.30
CA LEU A 144 -4.06 -3.59 -2.40
C LEU A 144 -3.43 -2.23 -2.74
N VAL A 145 -4.20 -1.14 -2.66
CA VAL A 145 -3.69 0.21 -2.92
C VAL A 145 -2.75 0.66 -1.80
N GLU A 146 -3.14 0.48 -0.53
CA GLU A 146 -2.28 0.79 0.63
C GLU A 146 -0.98 -0.01 0.60
N ALA A 147 -1.07 -1.33 0.40
CA ALA A 147 0.09 -2.19 0.24
C ALA A 147 1.01 -1.72 -0.90
N SER A 148 0.42 -1.26 -2.02
CA SER A 148 1.19 -0.79 -3.17
C SER A 148 1.96 0.49 -2.87
N TRP A 149 1.41 1.44 -2.11
CA TRP A 149 2.12 2.64 -1.69
C TRP A 149 3.34 2.30 -0.83
N VAL A 150 3.20 1.39 0.11
CA VAL A 150 4.31 0.92 0.94
C VAL A 150 5.33 0.17 0.08
N ALA A 151 4.88 -0.74 -0.81
CA ALA A 151 5.74 -1.54 -1.68
C ALA A 151 6.58 -0.68 -2.65
N ILE A 152 6.04 0.42 -3.15
CA ILE A 152 6.77 1.39 -4.00
C ILE A 152 7.98 1.97 -3.27
N GLY A 153 7.87 2.20 -1.96
CA GLY A 153 8.96 2.73 -1.14
C GLY A 153 9.98 1.69 -0.71
N CYS A 154 9.56 0.46 -0.41
CA CYS A 154 10.44 -0.55 0.19
C CYS A 154 10.95 -1.63 -0.80
N SER A 155 10.35 -1.77 -1.99
CA SER A 155 10.72 -2.78 -2.97
C SER A 155 11.25 -2.16 -4.27
N PRO A 156 12.50 -2.44 -4.67
CA PRO A 156 13.04 -1.98 -5.95
C PRO A 156 12.19 -2.38 -7.15
N TYR A 157 11.57 -3.55 -7.11
CA TYR A 157 10.71 -4.04 -8.17
C TYR A 157 9.46 -3.17 -8.36
N PHE A 158 8.68 -2.95 -7.31
CA PHE A 158 7.48 -2.14 -7.38
C PHE A 158 7.80 -0.65 -7.58
N GLY A 159 8.89 -0.17 -6.97
CA GLY A 159 9.39 1.19 -7.16
C GLY A 159 9.78 1.47 -8.61
N THR A 160 10.49 0.54 -9.26
CA THR A 160 10.86 0.67 -10.68
C THR A 160 9.63 0.65 -11.58
N LEU A 161 8.69 -0.27 -11.33
CA LEU A 161 7.41 -0.33 -12.07
C LEU A 161 6.64 0.99 -11.99
N TYR A 162 6.51 1.55 -10.79
CA TYR A 162 5.85 2.83 -10.57
C TYR A 162 6.55 3.96 -11.34
N LYS A 163 7.89 4.10 -11.19
CA LYS A 163 8.68 5.14 -11.86
C LYS A 163 8.57 5.07 -13.38
N GLN A 164 8.60 3.86 -13.97
CA GLN A 164 8.41 3.67 -15.41
C GLN A 164 7.05 4.19 -15.90
N HIS A 165 5.98 3.94 -15.17
CA HIS A 165 4.65 4.43 -15.54
C HIS A 165 4.51 5.95 -15.32
N ARG A 166 5.17 6.52 -14.30
CA ARG A 166 5.24 7.96 -14.09
C ARG A 166 6.01 8.66 -15.22
N ALA A 167 7.13 8.10 -15.65
CA ALA A 167 7.94 8.61 -16.77
C ALA A 167 7.17 8.61 -18.10
N ARG A 168 6.22 7.67 -18.26
CA ARG A 168 5.29 7.63 -19.41
C ARG A 168 4.10 8.61 -19.29
N GLY A 169 4.15 9.57 -18.37
CA GLY A 169 3.12 10.60 -18.18
C GLY A 169 1.87 10.15 -17.43
N LYS A 170 1.84 8.95 -16.84
CA LYS A 170 0.68 8.51 -16.05
C LYS A 170 0.59 9.30 -14.74
N LYS A 171 -0.64 9.70 -14.35
CA LYS A 171 -0.89 10.33 -13.04
C LYS A 171 -0.51 9.39 -11.89
N ALA A 172 -0.14 9.93 -10.73
CA ALA A 172 0.30 9.15 -9.57
C ALA A 172 -0.70 8.03 -9.19
N ASN A 173 -1.97 8.38 -9.05
CA ASN A 173 -3.03 7.41 -8.70
C ASN A 173 -3.20 6.31 -9.77
N THR A 174 -3.03 6.65 -11.06
CA THR A 174 -3.08 5.64 -12.13
C THR A 174 -1.87 4.71 -12.06
N ALA A 175 -0.68 5.24 -11.79
CA ALA A 175 0.54 4.44 -11.68
C ALA A 175 0.48 3.48 -10.48
N VAL A 176 -0.04 3.92 -9.32
CA VAL A 176 -0.27 3.06 -8.15
C VAL A 176 -1.26 1.94 -8.44
N LEU A 177 -2.36 2.23 -9.14
CA LEU A 177 -3.33 1.20 -9.52
C LEU A 177 -2.73 0.13 -10.45
N ILE A 178 -1.79 0.50 -11.31
CA ILE A 178 -1.04 -0.47 -12.12
C ILE A 178 -0.16 -1.37 -11.22
N VAL A 179 0.49 -0.78 -10.20
CA VAL A 179 1.25 -1.54 -9.19
C VAL A 179 0.30 -2.46 -8.41
N ALA A 180 -0.84 -1.98 -7.94
CA ALA A 180 -1.84 -2.75 -7.22
C ALA A 180 -2.37 -3.93 -8.04
N ARG A 181 -2.64 -3.72 -9.33
CA ARG A 181 -3.01 -4.80 -10.25
C ARG A 181 -1.90 -5.83 -10.39
N ARG A 182 -0.64 -5.39 -10.49
CA ARG A 182 0.51 -6.30 -10.54
C ARG A 182 0.66 -7.10 -9.26
N MET A 183 0.51 -6.44 -8.10
CA MET A 183 0.52 -7.08 -6.79
C MET A 183 -0.60 -8.11 -6.66
N CYS A 184 -1.81 -7.79 -7.06
CA CYS A 184 -2.96 -8.70 -7.06
C CYS A 184 -2.69 -9.98 -7.85
N ARG A 185 -2.07 -9.88 -9.04
CA ARG A 185 -1.67 -11.06 -9.84
C ARG A 185 -0.61 -11.91 -9.14
N ILE A 186 0.35 -11.26 -8.51
CA ILE A 186 1.39 -11.94 -7.72
C ILE A 186 0.75 -12.68 -6.55
N ILE A 187 -0.15 -12.03 -5.80
CA ILE A 187 -0.87 -12.65 -4.69
C ILE A 187 -1.64 -13.88 -5.16
N TRP A 188 -2.40 -13.77 -6.26
CA TRP A 188 -3.12 -14.92 -6.80
C TRP A 188 -2.17 -16.09 -7.07
N GLN A 189 -1.02 -15.82 -7.70
CA GLN A 189 -0.05 -16.86 -8.03
C GLN A 189 0.58 -17.48 -6.79
N LEU A 190 0.99 -16.67 -5.81
CA LEU A 190 1.59 -17.16 -4.56
C LEU A 190 0.63 -18.06 -3.79
N LEU A 191 -0.62 -17.63 -3.67
CA LEU A 191 -1.64 -18.40 -2.97
C LEU A 191 -2.06 -19.67 -3.71
N HIS A 192 -2.08 -19.64 -5.05
CA HIS A 192 -2.39 -20.81 -5.87
C HIS A 192 -1.27 -21.84 -5.85
N GLU A 193 -0.03 -21.39 -5.91
CA GLU A 193 1.18 -22.24 -5.90
C GLU A 193 1.67 -22.56 -4.47
N LYS A 194 1.06 -21.99 -3.43
CA LYS A 194 1.43 -22.13 -2.00
C LYS A 194 2.92 -21.88 -1.77
N ARG A 195 3.41 -20.74 -2.24
CA ARG A 195 4.82 -20.34 -2.13
C ARG A 195 4.95 -18.89 -1.71
N ASP A 196 6.13 -18.53 -1.21
CA ASP A 196 6.45 -17.18 -0.80
C ASP A 196 6.92 -16.29 -1.95
N PHE A 197 6.89 -14.98 -1.71
CA PHE A 197 7.39 -14.00 -2.64
C PHE A 197 8.93 -14.03 -2.67
N GLU A 198 9.50 -14.53 -3.75
CA GLU A 198 10.93 -14.53 -3.97
C GLU A 198 11.37 -13.27 -4.71
N LYS A 199 12.29 -12.50 -4.12
CA LYS A 199 12.86 -11.30 -4.77
C LYS A 199 13.53 -11.59 -6.12
N ARG A 200 13.98 -12.82 -6.36
CA ARG A 200 14.64 -13.29 -7.59
C ARG A 200 13.69 -13.89 -8.64
N ALA A 201 12.50 -14.33 -8.24
CA ALA A 201 11.60 -15.12 -9.11
C ALA A 201 10.73 -14.27 -10.03
N LEU A 202 10.97 -12.97 -10.13
CA LEU A 202 10.37 -12.16 -11.19
C LEU A 202 11.19 -12.30 -12.48
N SER A 203 11.52 -13.55 -12.80
CA SER A 203 12.01 -13.96 -14.10
C SER A 203 11.04 -13.50 -15.21
N PRO A 204 11.55 -13.12 -16.40
CA PRO A 204 10.72 -12.56 -17.49
C PRO A 204 9.67 -13.52 -18.08
N ARG A 205 9.47 -14.70 -17.52
CA ARG A 205 8.54 -15.73 -18.01
C ARG A 205 7.06 -15.53 -17.64
N LEU A 206 6.71 -14.45 -16.92
CA LEU A 206 5.31 -14.01 -16.85
C LEU A 206 4.96 -13.21 -18.11
N ASN A 207 5.14 -13.84 -19.28
CA ASN A 207 4.62 -13.37 -20.55
C ASN A 207 3.09 -13.51 -20.53
N PHE A 208 2.41 -12.48 -20.06
CA PHE A 208 1.01 -12.30 -20.38
C PHE A 208 0.94 -11.74 -21.80
N PRO A 209 0.14 -12.31 -22.71
CA PRO A 209 -0.03 -11.78 -24.04
C PRO A 209 -0.54 -10.33 -23.94
N GLY A 210 0.23 -9.38 -24.45
CA GLY A 210 -0.11 -7.94 -24.46
C GLY A 210 0.90 -7.00 -23.79
N CYS A 211 2.02 -7.47 -23.23
CA CYS A 211 3.05 -6.59 -22.71
C CYS A 211 4.39 -6.88 -23.40
N SER A 212 4.73 -6.08 -24.41
CA SER A 212 6.04 -6.12 -25.06
C SER A 212 7.15 -5.80 -24.05
N VAL A 213 7.98 -6.80 -23.79
CA VAL A 213 9.16 -6.73 -22.92
C VAL A 213 10.27 -6.03 -23.69
N VAL A 214 10.63 -4.80 -23.26
CA VAL A 214 11.91 -4.23 -23.64
C VAL A 214 13.00 -4.99 -22.88
N ARG A 215 13.80 -5.76 -23.61
CA ARG A 215 15.00 -6.44 -23.08
C ARG A 215 15.99 -5.38 -22.59
N LEU A 216 16.26 -5.36 -21.30
CA LEU A 216 17.47 -4.71 -20.76
C LEU A 216 18.62 -5.70 -20.97
N THR A 217 19.45 -5.45 -21.97
CA THR A 217 20.74 -6.08 -22.14
C THR A 217 21.64 -5.74 -20.95
N ALA A 218 22.17 -6.78 -20.32
CA ALA A 218 23.17 -6.67 -19.27
C ALA A 218 24.42 -5.97 -19.83
N VAL A 219 24.74 -4.80 -19.29
CA VAL A 219 26.04 -4.16 -19.49
C VAL A 219 27.08 -4.99 -18.74
N LYS A 220 27.93 -5.70 -19.49
CA LYS A 220 29.14 -6.34 -18.96
C LYS A 220 30.05 -5.24 -18.42
N ALA A 221 30.33 -5.30 -17.13
CA ALA A 221 31.46 -4.57 -16.55
C ALA A 221 32.74 -5.22 -17.05
N THR A 222 33.47 -4.57 -17.96
CA THR A 222 34.84 -4.86 -18.27
C THR A 222 35.74 -4.01 -17.34
N ASN A 223 36.41 -4.72 -16.44
CA ASN A 223 37.55 -4.20 -15.72
C ASN A 223 38.69 -3.91 -16.75
N HIS A 224 39.24 -2.72 -16.66
CA HIS A 224 40.63 -2.44 -16.85
C HIS A 224 41.03 -1.34 -15.89
#